data_6ea4ed42c6e746aff6c676c541fea01d
#
_entry.id   6ea4ed42c6e746aff6c676c541fea01d
#
_cell.length_a   1.000
_cell.length_b   1.000
_cell.length_c   1.000
_cell.angle_alpha   90.00
_cell.angle_beta   90.00
_cell.angle_gamma   90.00
#
_symmetry.space_group_name_H-M   'P 1'
#
loop_
_entity.id
_entity.type
_entity.pdbx_description
1 polymer ?
#
loop_
_entity_poly.entity_id
_entity_poly.type
_entity_poly.pdbx_seq_one_letter_code
_entity_poly.pdbx_strand_id
1 'polypeptide(L)'
;MNNDTICIVKNRSASMVGYTIPEDGIRREFMPGETRRLPYSELVKLSFRPGGRELMTNFLQIESEEATSDLNIRREPEYNMSEEQIVELITTGSLDAFLDCLDFAPIGVIDLLKKFSVSVPLTDYAKRTALKKKTGFDVDVAIKNLVSEKEEENESASTQGRRVTIPSGSTTPGRRSSGNNYKIVKTNA
;
A
#
# COMPACT_ATOMS: atom_id res chain seq x y z
N MET A 1 14.83 -24.86 15.49
CA MET A 1 13.61 -25.20 14.73
C MET A 1 13.91 -26.08 13.52
N ASN A 2 13.01 -26.99 13.07
CA ASN A 2 13.26 -27.81 11.88
C ASN A 2 13.00 -26.98 10.60
N ASN A 3 13.84 -27.18 9.56
CA ASN A 3 13.76 -26.44 8.29
C ASN A 3 12.42 -26.56 7.56
N ASP A 4 11.72 -27.70 7.72
CA ASP A 4 10.43 -27.97 7.07
C ASP A 4 9.23 -27.51 7.89
N THR A 5 9.47 -26.94 9.08
CA THR A 5 8.37 -26.42 9.90
C THR A 5 7.68 -25.26 9.19
N ILE A 6 6.35 -25.33 9.13
CA ILE A 6 5.55 -24.27 8.49
C ILE A 6 5.32 -23.13 9.47
N CYS A 7 5.71 -21.93 9.08
CA CYS A 7 5.45 -20.69 9.78
C CYS A 7 4.33 -19.91 9.10
N ILE A 8 3.44 -19.35 9.90
CA ILE A 8 2.39 -18.44 9.42
C ILE A 8 2.98 -17.03 9.40
N VAL A 9 2.94 -16.38 8.24
CA VAL A 9 3.49 -15.05 8.01
C VAL A 9 2.41 -14.15 7.42
N LYS A 10 2.18 -13.00 8.04
CA LYS A 10 1.17 -12.02 7.66
C LYS A 10 1.84 -10.70 7.26
N ASN A 11 1.38 -10.09 6.16
CA ASN A 11 1.73 -8.70 5.85
C ASN A 11 0.93 -7.77 6.78
N ARG A 12 1.64 -7.03 7.64
CA ARG A 12 1.06 -6.06 8.58
C ARG A 12 1.18 -4.61 8.12
N SER A 13 1.43 -4.38 6.82
CA SER A 13 1.51 -3.02 6.27
C SER A 13 0.29 -2.66 5.43
N ALA A 14 0.14 -1.37 5.17
CA ALA A 14 -0.91 -0.84 4.29
C ALA A 14 -0.63 -1.09 2.79
N SER A 15 0.59 -1.50 2.46
CA SER A 15 1.06 -1.68 1.09
C SER A 15 1.41 -3.13 0.78
N MET A 16 1.50 -3.47 -0.50
CA MET A 16 2.04 -4.75 -0.93
C MET A 16 3.51 -4.85 -0.55
N VAL A 17 3.90 -5.99 -0.01
CA VAL A 17 5.27 -6.31 0.43
C VAL A 17 5.76 -7.53 -0.33
N GLY A 18 6.99 -7.47 -0.85
CA GLY A 18 7.55 -8.60 -1.57
C GLY A 18 9.04 -8.79 -1.36
N TYR A 19 9.50 -10.01 -1.63
CA TYR A 19 10.91 -10.36 -1.62
C TYR A 19 11.25 -11.40 -2.69
N THR A 20 12.54 -11.53 -2.97
CA THR A 20 13.08 -12.54 -3.87
C THR A 20 14.26 -13.25 -3.25
N ILE A 21 14.35 -14.57 -3.46
CA ILE A 21 15.51 -15.42 -3.12
C ILE A 21 15.94 -16.07 -4.43
N PRO A 22 16.85 -15.43 -5.20
CA PRO A 22 17.21 -15.86 -6.54
C PRO A 22 17.84 -17.26 -6.57
N GLU A 23 18.57 -17.64 -5.54
CA GLU A 23 19.25 -18.93 -5.42
C GLU A 23 18.26 -20.11 -5.50
N ASP A 24 17.04 -19.90 -5.00
CA ASP A 24 15.97 -20.90 -5.02
C ASP A 24 14.88 -20.59 -6.06
N GLY A 25 15.02 -19.52 -6.84
CA GLY A 25 14.00 -19.05 -7.77
C GLY A 25 12.70 -18.61 -7.09
N ILE A 26 12.76 -18.26 -5.80
CA ILE A 26 11.59 -17.86 -5.02
C ILE A 26 11.32 -16.37 -5.20
N ARG A 27 10.09 -16.04 -5.57
CA ARG A 27 9.53 -14.69 -5.52
C ARG A 27 8.21 -14.72 -4.77
N ARG A 28 8.07 -13.88 -3.77
CA ARG A 28 6.85 -13.74 -2.96
C ARG A 28 6.36 -12.31 -2.97
N GLU A 29 5.05 -12.18 -3.04
CA GLU A 29 4.35 -10.91 -2.93
C GLU A 29 3.16 -11.13 -1.98
N PHE A 30 2.99 -10.25 -1.01
CA PHE A 30 1.91 -10.29 -0.02
C PHE A 30 1.08 -9.03 -0.17
N MET A 31 -0.19 -9.18 -0.42
CA MET A 31 -1.14 -8.06 -0.35
C MET A 31 -1.30 -7.58 1.10
N PRO A 32 -1.77 -6.34 1.34
CA PRO A 32 -2.06 -5.86 2.68
C PRO A 32 -2.95 -6.83 3.45
N GLY A 33 -2.53 -7.21 4.67
CA GLY A 33 -3.25 -8.15 5.52
C GLY A 33 -3.18 -9.63 5.09
N GLU A 34 -2.58 -9.94 3.95
CA GLU A 34 -2.48 -11.32 3.46
C GLU A 34 -1.61 -12.18 4.38
N THR A 35 -2.10 -13.39 4.63
CA THR A 35 -1.40 -14.41 5.42
C THR A 35 -0.99 -15.58 4.54
N ARG A 36 0.27 -16.02 4.66
CA ARG A 36 0.79 -17.19 3.95
C ARG A 36 1.50 -18.14 4.88
N ARG A 37 1.53 -19.40 4.47
CA ARG A 37 2.29 -20.48 5.10
C ARG A 37 3.63 -20.65 4.38
N LEU A 38 4.73 -20.44 5.09
CA LEU A 38 6.07 -20.53 4.54
C LEU A 38 6.90 -21.54 5.34
N PRO A 39 7.77 -22.32 4.68
CA PRO A 39 8.71 -23.17 5.40
C PRO A 39 9.74 -22.30 6.15
N TYR A 40 10.14 -22.74 7.34
CA TYR A 40 11.13 -22.03 8.15
C TYR A 40 12.46 -21.81 7.41
N SER A 41 12.88 -22.77 6.59
CA SER A 41 14.08 -22.66 5.74
C SER A 41 14.04 -21.45 4.80
N GLU A 42 12.86 -21.06 4.30
CA GLU A 42 12.70 -19.87 3.46
C GLU A 42 12.93 -18.58 4.27
N LEU A 43 12.42 -18.53 5.51
CA LEU A 43 12.64 -17.38 6.41
C LEU A 43 14.12 -17.26 6.83
N VAL A 44 14.78 -18.39 7.06
CA VAL A 44 16.23 -18.43 7.32
C VAL A 44 17.00 -17.83 6.15
N LYS A 45 16.74 -18.27 4.91
CA LYS A 45 17.39 -17.74 3.71
C LYS A 45 17.12 -16.25 3.54
N LEU A 46 15.87 -15.82 3.76
CA LEU A 46 15.49 -14.41 3.71
C LEU A 46 16.27 -13.59 4.74
N SER A 47 16.54 -14.13 5.95
CA SER A 47 17.28 -13.43 7.00
C SER A 47 18.73 -13.10 6.63
N PHE A 48 19.32 -13.87 5.72
CA PHE A 48 20.66 -13.62 5.18
C PHE A 48 20.68 -12.67 3.99
N ARG A 49 19.53 -12.32 3.44
CA ARG A 49 19.46 -11.35 2.34
C ARG A 49 19.57 -9.92 2.87
N PRO A 50 20.20 -9.01 2.08
CA PRO A 50 20.19 -7.59 2.42
C PRO A 50 18.76 -7.07 2.59
N GLY A 51 18.46 -6.45 3.73
CA GLY A 51 17.11 -5.97 4.06
C GLY A 51 16.11 -7.04 4.49
N GLY A 52 16.43 -8.34 4.41
CA GLY A 52 15.49 -9.41 4.73
C GLY A 52 15.06 -9.43 6.19
N ARG A 53 15.98 -9.22 7.13
CA ARG A 53 15.63 -9.09 8.55
C ARG A 53 14.78 -7.87 8.83
N GLU A 54 15.10 -6.75 8.19
CA GLU A 54 14.36 -5.50 8.31
C GLU A 54 12.93 -5.64 7.76
N LEU A 55 12.78 -6.33 6.62
CA LEU A 55 11.49 -6.68 6.05
C LEU A 55 10.65 -7.52 7.04
N MET A 56 11.24 -8.56 7.63
CA MET A 56 10.55 -9.42 8.60
C MET A 56 10.23 -8.69 9.91
N THR A 57 11.07 -7.77 10.35
CA THR A 57 10.84 -7.00 11.58
C THR A 57 9.77 -5.94 11.39
N ASN A 58 9.76 -5.23 10.26
CA ASN A 58 8.94 -4.04 10.08
C ASN A 58 7.60 -4.31 9.36
N PHE A 59 7.58 -5.22 8.40
CA PHE A 59 6.45 -5.38 7.48
C PHE A 59 5.76 -6.74 7.54
N LEU A 60 6.50 -7.79 7.94
CA LEU A 60 5.95 -9.13 8.07
C LEU A 60 5.81 -9.50 9.54
N GLN A 61 4.63 -10.01 9.91
CA GLN A 61 4.37 -10.59 11.22
C GLN A 61 4.52 -12.09 11.12
N ILE A 62 5.46 -12.68 11.88
CA ILE A 62 5.65 -14.11 11.99
C ILE A 62 4.98 -14.56 13.30
N GLU A 63 4.02 -15.48 13.24
CA GLU A 63 3.27 -15.90 14.41
C GLU A 63 4.07 -16.79 15.37
N SER A 64 5.03 -17.57 14.83
CA SER A 64 5.84 -18.50 15.63
C SER A 64 6.89 -17.75 16.48
N GLU A 65 6.79 -17.86 17.81
CA GLU A 65 7.78 -17.32 18.75
C GLU A 65 9.15 -18.00 18.62
N GLU A 66 9.14 -19.32 18.41
CA GLU A 66 10.37 -20.08 18.22
C GLU A 66 11.11 -19.59 16.97
N ALA A 67 10.39 -19.39 15.85
CA ALA A 67 11.00 -18.89 14.62
C ALA A 67 11.56 -17.46 14.78
N THR A 68 10.85 -16.56 15.43
CA THR A 68 11.30 -15.19 15.65
C THR A 68 12.52 -15.13 16.58
N SER A 69 12.56 -15.97 17.62
CA SER A 69 13.67 -16.09 18.52
C SER A 69 14.92 -16.63 17.82
N ASP A 70 14.81 -17.73 17.08
CA ASP A 70 15.91 -18.35 16.33
C ASP A 70 16.50 -17.40 15.27
N LEU A 71 15.62 -16.62 14.59
CA LEU A 71 16.03 -15.65 13.59
C LEU A 71 16.52 -14.31 14.18
N ASN A 72 16.48 -14.19 15.50
CA ASN A 72 16.79 -12.95 16.22
C ASN A 72 16.00 -11.73 15.67
N ILE A 73 14.71 -11.95 15.42
CA ILE A 73 13.78 -10.91 15.00
C ILE A 73 13.11 -10.34 16.25
N ARG A 74 13.21 -9.02 16.42
CA ARG A 74 12.54 -8.33 17.52
C ARG A 74 11.03 -8.49 17.38
N ARG A 75 10.40 -9.03 18.41
CA ARG A 75 8.96 -9.18 18.50
C ARG A 75 8.42 -8.32 19.63
N GLU A 76 7.47 -7.48 19.29
CA GLU A 76 6.75 -6.65 20.24
C GLU A 76 5.26 -7.03 20.15
N PRO A 77 4.80 -7.96 21.01
CA PRO A 77 3.43 -8.51 20.94
C PRO A 77 2.34 -7.43 21.04
N GLU A 78 2.62 -6.36 21.76
CA GLU A 78 1.72 -5.20 21.98
C GLU A 78 1.39 -4.45 20.68
N TYR A 79 2.28 -4.53 19.67
CA TYR A 79 2.04 -3.92 18.35
C TYR A 79 1.58 -4.91 17.28
N ASN A 80 1.17 -6.12 17.67
CA ASN A 80 0.46 -7.05 16.80
C ASN A 80 -1.03 -6.66 16.73
N MET A 81 -1.30 -5.42 16.35
CA MET A 81 -2.63 -4.85 16.35
C MET A 81 -3.44 -5.30 15.14
N SER A 82 -4.74 -5.58 15.35
CA SER A 82 -5.70 -5.74 14.26
C SER A 82 -6.09 -4.38 13.68
N GLU A 83 -6.74 -4.38 12.51
CA GLU A 83 -7.25 -3.14 11.91
C GLU A 83 -8.25 -2.43 12.83
N GLU A 84 -9.10 -3.19 13.53
CA GLU A 84 -10.07 -2.67 14.49
C GLU A 84 -9.37 -2.00 15.69
N GLN A 85 -8.31 -2.60 16.21
CA GLN A 85 -7.53 -2.03 17.31
C GLN A 85 -6.81 -0.74 16.88
N ILE A 86 -6.35 -0.67 15.64
CA ILE A 86 -5.76 0.57 15.09
C ILE A 86 -6.82 1.66 14.96
N VAL A 87 -8.02 1.32 14.47
CA VAL A 87 -9.15 2.26 14.40
C VAL A 87 -9.55 2.72 15.79
N GLU A 88 -9.60 1.82 16.78
CA GLU A 88 -9.88 2.17 18.17
C GLU A 88 -8.82 3.11 18.75
N LEU A 89 -7.53 2.85 18.50
CA LEU A 89 -6.44 3.74 18.90
C LEU A 89 -6.57 5.15 18.31
N ILE A 90 -7.02 5.24 17.06
CA ILE A 90 -7.24 6.52 16.36
C ILE A 90 -8.42 7.28 16.99
N THR A 91 -9.55 6.60 17.22
CA THR A 91 -10.82 7.21 17.61
C THR A 91 -10.94 7.46 19.11
N THR A 92 -10.67 6.46 19.92
CA THR A 92 -10.92 6.44 21.38
C THR A 92 -9.65 6.30 22.20
N GLY A 93 -8.55 5.85 21.64
CA GLY A 93 -7.27 5.66 22.34
C GLY A 93 -6.75 6.97 22.94
N SER A 94 -6.01 6.86 24.04
CA SER A 94 -5.36 8.03 24.67
C SER A 94 -4.25 8.59 23.77
N LEU A 95 -3.90 9.87 23.99
CA LEU A 95 -2.76 10.48 23.30
C LEU A 95 -1.45 9.75 23.63
N ASP A 96 -1.27 9.32 24.89
CA ASP A 96 -0.06 8.63 25.33
C ASP A 96 0.10 7.27 24.62
N ALA A 97 -0.98 6.47 24.52
CA ALA A 97 -0.96 5.21 23.78
C ALA A 97 -0.68 5.43 22.28
N PHE A 98 -1.20 6.53 21.73
CA PHE A 98 -0.95 6.90 20.34
C PHE A 98 0.51 7.29 20.09
N LEU A 99 1.11 8.07 21.00
CA LEU A 99 2.52 8.46 20.96
C LEU A 99 3.44 7.24 21.11
N ASP A 100 3.13 6.37 22.06
CA ASP A 100 3.85 5.12 22.28
C ASP A 100 3.86 4.24 21.02
N CYS A 101 2.70 4.09 20.38
CA CYS A 101 2.61 3.39 19.09
C CYS A 101 3.48 4.06 18.00
N LEU A 102 3.49 5.40 17.91
CA LEU A 102 4.32 6.11 16.94
C LEU A 102 5.83 5.97 17.21
N ASP A 103 6.23 5.79 18.45
CA ASP A 103 7.64 5.71 18.86
C ASP A 103 8.21 4.30 18.72
N PHE A 104 7.43 3.29 18.98
CA PHE A 104 7.92 1.92 19.14
C PHE A 104 7.33 0.90 18.19
N ALA A 105 6.16 1.18 17.57
CA ALA A 105 5.56 0.21 16.66
C ALA A 105 6.37 0.03 15.37
N PRO A 106 6.33 -1.18 14.78
CA PRO A 106 6.93 -1.45 13.48
C PRO A 106 6.38 -0.55 12.37
N ILE A 107 7.20 -0.27 11.38
CA ILE A 107 6.85 0.65 10.28
C ILE A 107 5.54 0.26 9.59
N GLY A 108 5.29 -1.05 9.40
CA GLY A 108 4.05 -1.52 8.79
C GLY A 108 2.79 -1.15 9.59
N VAL A 109 2.87 -1.16 10.93
CA VAL A 109 1.77 -0.71 11.81
C VAL A 109 1.58 0.81 11.69
N ILE A 110 2.67 1.57 11.62
CA ILE A 110 2.62 3.03 11.40
C ILE A 110 1.99 3.34 10.03
N ASP A 111 2.26 2.55 9.00
CA ASP A 111 1.64 2.72 7.68
C ASP A 111 0.14 2.44 7.70
N LEU A 112 -0.30 1.41 8.45
CA LEU A 112 -1.72 1.17 8.68
C LEU A 112 -2.36 2.33 9.45
N LEU A 113 -1.67 2.86 10.47
CA LEU A 113 -2.14 4.00 11.25
C LEU A 113 -2.33 5.25 10.36
N LYS A 114 -1.41 5.54 9.44
CA LYS A 114 -1.55 6.62 8.44
C LYS A 114 -2.76 6.38 7.55
N LYS A 115 -2.91 5.17 6.99
CA LYS A 115 -4.02 4.79 6.12
C LYS A 115 -5.36 4.99 6.81
N PHE A 116 -5.50 4.47 8.05
CA PHE A 116 -6.76 4.59 8.78
C PHE A 116 -7.02 5.99 9.32
N SER A 117 -5.99 6.80 9.58
CA SER A 117 -6.16 8.22 9.97
C SER A 117 -6.79 9.08 8.86
N VAL A 118 -6.76 8.61 7.62
CA VAL A 118 -7.39 9.28 6.48
C VAL A 118 -8.80 8.74 6.23
N SER A 119 -9.00 7.43 6.34
CA SER A 119 -10.29 6.78 6.09
C SER A 119 -11.27 6.95 7.26
N VAL A 120 -10.76 6.97 8.48
CA VAL A 120 -11.51 7.27 9.70
C VAL A 120 -11.05 8.63 10.19
N PRO A 121 -11.93 9.67 10.22
CA PRO A 121 -11.47 11.03 10.48
C PRO A 121 -10.81 11.12 11.85
N LEU A 122 -9.50 11.30 11.85
CA LEU A 122 -8.72 11.61 13.04
C LEU A 122 -9.04 13.06 13.44
N THR A 123 -9.98 13.25 14.37
CA THR A 123 -10.45 14.57 14.80
C THR A 123 -9.53 15.23 15.83
N ASP A 124 -8.75 14.44 16.57
CA ASP A 124 -7.85 14.94 17.60
C ASP A 124 -6.65 15.67 16.98
N TYR A 125 -6.57 16.98 17.24
CA TYR A 125 -5.50 17.84 16.76
C TYR A 125 -4.12 17.45 17.32
N ALA A 126 -4.04 17.00 18.57
CA ALA A 126 -2.78 16.59 19.19
C ALA A 126 -2.22 15.33 18.51
N LYS A 127 -3.07 14.35 18.23
CA LYS A 127 -2.69 13.13 17.49
C LYS A 127 -2.26 13.46 16.04
N ARG A 128 -2.98 14.37 15.33
CA ARG A 128 -2.57 14.82 13.97
C ARG A 128 -1.19 15.47 13.98
N THR A 129 -0.97 16.36 14.94
CA THR A 129 0.31 17.06 15.09
C THR A 129 1.45 16.09 15.40
N ALA A 130 1.21 15.11 16.27
CA ALA A 130 2.17 14.08 16.62
C ALA A 130 2.52 13.21 15.40
N LEU A 131 1.52 12.74 14.67
CA LEU A 131 1.70 11.93 13.45
C LEU A 131 2.52 12.69 12.41
N LYS A 132 2.18 13.95 12.15
CA LYS A 132 2.92 14.82 11.22
C LYS A 132 4.36 15.04 11.66
N LYS A 133 4.58 15.35 12.94
CA LYS A 133 5.92 15.59 13.49
C LYS A 133 6.81 14.35 13.40
N LYS A 134 6.26 13.17 13.68
CA LYS A 134 7.03 11.93 13.72
C LYS A 134 7.29 11.34 12.34
N THR A 135 6.30 11.38 11.46
CA THR A 135 6.34 10.68 10.16
C THR A 135 6.43 11.61 8.95
N GLY A 136 6.24 12.91 9.13
CA GLY A 136 6.08 13.87 8.03
C GLY A 136 4.71 13.80 7.32
N PHE A 137 3.83 12.85 7.72
CA PHE A 137 2.56 12.61 7.07
C PHE A 137 1.50 13.60 7.54
N ASP A 138 0.96 14.40 6.61
CA ASP A 138 -0.09 15.38 6.86
C ASP A 138 -1.46 14.80 6.49
N VAL A 139 -2.27 14.51 7.52
CA VAL A 139 -3.61 13.92 7.35
C VAL A 139 -4.53 14.84 6.57
N ASP A 140 -4.47 16.16 6.79
CA ASP A 140 -5.35 17.12 6.12
C ASP A 140 -5.05 17.22 4.63
N VAL A 141 -3.78 17.18 4.27
CA VAL A 141 -3.34 17.14 2.86
C VAL A 141 -3.77 15.83 2.21
N ALA A 142 -3.59 14.70 2.90
CA ALA A 142 -3.97 13.38 2.39
C ALA A 142 -5.49 13.28 2.16
N ILE A 143 -6.32 13.80 3.07
CA ILE A 143 -7.78 13.84 2.90
C ILE A 143 -8.16 14.70 1.68
N LYS A 144 -7.54 15.88 1.52
CA LYS A 144 -7.81 16.75 0.34
C LYS A 144 -7.47 16.06 -0.97
N ASN A 145 -6.32 15.40 -1.04
CA ASN A 145 -5.91 14.65 -2.24
C ASN A 145 -6.90 13.55 -2.60
N LEU A 146 -7.36 12.77 -1.60
CA LEU A 146 -8.38 11.73 -1.82
C LEU A 146 -9.72 12.27 -2.32
N VAL A 147 -10.12 13.44 -1.86
CA VAL A 147 -11.36 14.09 -2.35
C VAL A 147 -11.17 14.51 -3.80
N SER A 148 -10.05 15.14 -4.13
CA SER A 148 -9.75 15.56 -5.51
C SER A 148 -9.66 14.38 -6.48
N GLU A 149 -9.00 13.28 -6.09
CA GLU A 149 -8.93 12.05 -6.91
C GLU A 149 -10.31 11.47 -7.21
N LYS A 150 -11.20 11.43 -6.20
CA LYS A 150 -12.57 10.95 -6.38
C LYS A 150 -13.42 11.85 -7.29
N GLU A 151 -13.18 13.16 -7.23
CA GLU A 151 -13.86 14.11 -8.11
C GLU A 151 -13.39 13.92 -9.56
N GLU A 152 -12.09 13.78 -9.81
CA GLU A 152 -11.53 13.50 -11.13
C GLU A 152 -12.00 12.16 -11.72
N GLU A 153 -12.08 11.11 -10.90
CA GLU A 153 -12.60 9.80 -11.32
C GLU A 153 -14.08 9.90 -11.72
N ASN A 154 -14.89 10.63 -10.96
CA ASN A 154 -16.31 10.83 -11.26
C ASN A 154 -16.53 11.66 -12.54
N GLU A 155 -15.70 12.68 -12.77
CA GLU A 155 -15.75 13.48 -14.01
C GLU A 155 -15.33 12.65 -15.22
N SER A 156 -14.28 11.85 -15.11
CA SER A 156 -13.83 10.97 -16.20
C SER A 156 -14.84 9.86 -16.52
N ALA A 157 -15.51 9.29 -15.51
CA ALA A 157 -16.58 8.32 -15.69
C ALA A 157 -17.81 8.93 -16.35
N SER A 158 -18.16 10.17 -16.02
CA SER A 158 -19.30 10.89 -16.63
C SER A 158 -19.04 11.27 -18.09
N THR A 159 -17.79 11.50 -18.47
CA THR A 159 -17.40 11.86 -19.84
C THR A 159 -17.37 10.64 -20.78
N GLN A 160 -17.10 9.44 -20.27
CA GLN A 160 -17.19 8.20 -21.06
C GLN A 160 -18.63 7.74 -21.34
N GLY A 161 -19.61 8.17 -20.54
CA GLY A 161 -21.03 7.86 -20.74
C GLY A 161 -21.70 8.64 -21.87
N ARG A 162 -21.08 9.69 -22.40
CA ARG A 162 -21.63 10.53 -23.47
C ARG A 162 -21.10 10.17 -24.85
N ARG A 163 -21.18 8.88 -25.24
CA ARG A 163 -21.12 8.50 -26.65
C ARG A 163 -22.45 8.90 -27.30
N VAL A 164 -22.43 10.04 -27.96
CA VAL A 164 -23.52 10.49 -28.84
C VAL A 164 -23.72 9.41 -29.90
N THR A 165 -24.81 8.68 -29.78
CA THR A 165 -25.37 7.89 -30.88
C THR A 165 -25.85 8.86 -31.96
N ILE A 166 -25.08 8.97 -33.05
CA ILE A 166 -25.53 9.65 -34.27
C ILE A 166 -26.58 8.75 -34.90
N PRO A 167 -27.83 9.22 -35.08
CA PRO A 167 -28.81 8.44 -35.80
C PRO A 167 -28.40 8.34 -37.26
N SER A 168 -28.26 7.12 -37.72
CA SER A 168 -28.09 6.77 -39.12
C SER A 168 -29.39 7.06 -39.85
N GLY A 169 -29.36 8.05 -40.72
CA GLY A 169 -30.48 8.46 -41.57
C GLY A 169 -30.02 8.95 -42.93
N SER A 170 -29.98 8.04 -43.87
CA SER A 170 -30.22 8.02 -45.31
C SER A 170 -29.85 9.19 -46.23
N THR A 171 -29.33 8.74 -47.35
CA THR A 171 -29.42 9.20 -48.76
C THR A 171 -28.38 10.14 -49.32
N THR A 172 -27.64 9.55 -50.22
CA THR A 172 -26.80 10.00 -51.34
C THR A 172 -27.53 10.98 -52.31
N PRO A 173 -26.89 11.64 -53.33
CA PRO A 173 -25.49 11.65 -53.79
C PRO A 173 -24.95 13.03 -54.25
N GLY A 174 -23.65 13.14 -54.50
CA GLY A 174 -23.20 14.17 -55.44
C GLY A 174 -21.85 14.83 -55.22
N ARG A 175 -20.78 14.22 -55.75
CA ARG A 175 -19.69 14.81 -56.58
C ARG A 175 -19.10 16.17 -56.16
N ARG A 176 -17.84 16.19 -55.73
CA ARG A 176 -16.69 16.78 -56.50
C ARG A 176 -15.42 16.78 -55.66
N SER A 177 -14.34 16.34 -56.32
CA SER A 177 -12.94 16.38 -55.98
C SER A 177 -12.44 17.81 -55.71
N SER A 178 -11.61 17.98 -54.68
CA SER A 178 -10.51 18.94 -54.76
C SER A 178 -9.39 18.46 -53.82
N GLY A 179 -8.24 18.18 -54.42
CA GLY A 179 -7.04 17.77 -53.70
C GLY A 179 -6.42 18.96 -52.99
N ASN A 180 -5.83 18.68 -51.86
CA ASN A 180 -4.82 19.56 -51.29
C ASN A 180 -3.65 18.71 -50.79
N ASN A 181 -2.57 18.81 -51.53
CA ASN A 181 -1.23 18.31 -51.23
C ASN A 181 -0.65 19.07 -50.02
N TYR A 182 -0.33 18.36 -48.96
CA TYR A 182 0.57 18.90 -47.96
C TYR A 182 1.98 18.34 -48.19
N LYS A 183 2.91 19.23 -48.52
CA LYS A 183 4.35 18.97 -48.61
C LYS A 183 4.91 18.71 -47.21
N ILE A 184 5.51 17.55 -47.06
CA ILE A 184 6.36 17.23 -45.91
C ILE A 184 7.74 17.82 -46.19
N VAL A 185 8.18 18.76 -45.36
CA VAL A 185 9.55 19.28 -45.33
C VAL A 185 10.37 18.40 -44.38
N LYS A 186 11.30 17.65 -44.91
CA LYS A 186 12.37 16.99 -44.14
C LYS A 186 13.46 18.02 -43.86
N THR A 187 13.77 18.29 -42.59
CA THR A 187 14.98 19.01 -42.20
C THR A 187 16.01 18.01 -41.72
N ASN A 188 17.09 17.88 -42.46
CA ASN A 188 18.33 17.25 -42.02
C ASN A 188 19.19 18.34 -41.34
N ALA A 189 19.72 18.02 -40.17
CA ALA A 189 21.08 18.31 -39.72
C ALA A 189 21.27 17.69 -38.31
#